data_908dc2d392a8d54e0aadb50b3ae38d2f
#
_entry.id   908dc2d392a8d54e0aadb50b3ae38d2f
#
_cell.length_a   1.000
_cell.length_b   1.000
_cell.length_c   1.000
_cell.angle_alpha   90.00
_cell.angle_beta   90.00
_cell.angle_gamma   90.00
#
_symmetry.space_group_name_H-M   'P 1'
#
loop_
_entity.id
_entity.type
_entity.pdbx_description
1 polymer ?
#
loop_
_entity_poly.entity_id
_entity_poly.type
_entity_poly.pdbx_seq_one_letter_code
_entity_poly.pdbx_strand_id
1 'polypeptide(L)'
;MSDVSAENPSGFTLWAVWRRNPDSPVTETDATELETIVSYIEDSGVTVRGFYDVSGLRADADLMVWMHGDTAEELQRALRRLRRTELIRALLPVWNALGVHRDAEFNRAHVPGFLRGVEPKQWLCLYPFVRSYEWYLLPEEERRHMLAEHGRKGAAFTSVIANTVASFALGDYEWLLPLEADELSD
;
A
#
# COMPACT_ATOMS: atom_id res chain seq x y z
N MET A 1 -5.40 21.21 32.29
CA MET A 1 -4.63 20.08 31.82
C MET A 1 -5.27 19.65 30.52
N SER A 2 -4.69 20.09 29.42
CA SER A 2 -5.17 19.74 28.07
C SER A 2 -4.83 18.28 27.80
N ASP A 3 -5.87 17.51 27.61
CA ASP A 3 -5.79 16.12 27.16
C ASP A 3 -5.12 16.12 25.77
N VAL A 4 -3.84 15.76 25.72
CA VAL A 4 -3.15 15.50 24.45
C VAL A 4 -3.67 14.14 24.01
N SER A 5 -4.75 14.16 23.21
CA SER A 5 -5.17 12.98 22.47
C SER A 5 -3.95 12.50 21.69
N ALA A 6 -3.48 11.29 21.96
CA ALA A 6 -2.43 10.67 21.15
C ALA A 6 -2.91 10.71 19.70
N GLU A 7 -2.29 11.55 18.89
CA GLU A 7 -2.53 11.58 17.46
C GLU A 7 -2.15 10.20 16.91
N ASN A 8 -3.05 9.58 16.16
CA ASN A 8 -2.73 8.36 15.44
C ASN A 8 -1.53 8.62 14.52
N PRO A 9 -0.58 7.67 14.40
CA PRO A 9 0.58 7.87 13.57
C PRO A 9 0.15 8.23 12.15
N SER A 10 0.58 9.39 11.66
CA SER A 10 0.45 9.72 10.24
C SER A 10 1.39 8.80 9.48
N GLY A 11 0.88 8.11 8.47
CA GLY A 11 1.69 7.21 7.66
C GLY A 11 1.31 7.35 6.20
N PHE A 12 2.31 7.54 5.35
CA PHE A 12 2.16 7.48 3.91
C PHE A 12 2.59 6.11 3.42
N THR A 13 2.00 5.69 2.32
CA THR A 13 2.32 4.42 1.70
C THR A 13 2.27 4.52 0.18
N LEU A 14 3.17 3.83 -0.49
CA LEU A 14 3.34 3.91 -1.94
C LEU A 14 3.53 2.52 -2.52
N TRP A 15 2.78 2.25 -3.58
CA TRP A 15 2.96 1.09 -4.44
C TRP A 15 3.45 1.54 -5.81
N ALA A 16 4.35 0.76 -6.40
CA ALA A 16 4.77 0.94 -7.78
C ALA A 16 4.81 -0.41 -8.47
N VAL A 17 4.26 -0.45 -9.67
CA VAL A 17 4.11 -1.66 -10.49
C VAL A 17 4.83 -1.47 -11.82
N TRP A 18 5.56 -2.50 -12.22
CA TRP A 18 6.30 -2.54 -13.47
C TRP A 18 5.99 -3.82 -14.25
N ARG A 19 6.27 -3.76 -15.54
CA ARG A 19 6.29 -4.91 -16.44
C ARG A 19 7.64 -5.03 -17.13
N ARG A 20 7.94 -6.21 -17.62
CA ARG A 20 9.10 -6.42 -18.48
C ARG A 20 9.06 -5.53 -19.70
N ASN A 21 10.23 -5.03 -20.07
CA ASN A 21 10.43 -4.31 -21.31
C ASN A 21 10.88 -5.32 -22.39
N PRO A 22 10.09 -5.57 -23.43
CA PRO A 22 10.47 -6.51 -24.49
C PRO A 22 11.72 -6.07 -25.27
N ASP A 23 11.98 -4.74 -25.30
CA ASP A 23 13.15 -4.17 -26.00
C ASP A 23 14.42 -4.16 -25.15
N SER A 24 14.31 -4.50 -23.86
CA SER A 24 15.42 -4.58 -22.93
C SER A 24 15.34 -5.89 -22.14
N PRO A 25 15.68 -7.03 -22.77
CA PRO A 25 15.64 -8.30 -22.08
C PRO A 25 16.64 -8.27 -20.92
N VAL A 26 16.12 -8.47 -19.72
CA VAL A 26 16.96 -8.65 -18.52
C VAL A 26 17.61 -10.03 -18.66
N THR A 27 18.91 -10.03 -18.85
CA THR A 27 19.76 -11.21 -18.61
C THR A 27 19.88 -11.42 -17.10
N GLU A 28 20.35 -12.56 -16.65
CA GLU A 28 20.60 -12.81 -15.23
C GLU A 28 21.32 -11.59 -14.61
N THR A 29 20.59 -10.80 -13.85
CA THR A 29 21.09 -9.59 -13.21
C THR A 29 21.25 -9.86 -11.73
N ASP A 30 22.41 -9.54 -11.21
CA ASP A 30 22.70 -9.61 -9.79
C ASP A 30 21.82 -8.61 -9.02
N ALA A 31 21.13 -9.08 -8.01
CA ALA A 31 20.27 -8.25 -7.16
C ALA A 31 21.04 -7.38 -6.15
N THR A 32 22.36 -7.53 -6.04
CA THR A 32 23.21 -6.88 -5.01
C THR A 32 23.07 -5.36 -5.01
N GLU A 33 22.97 -4.72 -6.18
CA GLU A 33 22.75 -3.27 -6.27
C GLU A 33 21.39 -2.91 -5.67
N LEU A 34 20.32 -3.66 -6.01
CA LEU A 34 18.98 -3.41 -5.50
C LEU A 34 18.93 -3.58 -3.98
N GLU A 35 19.53 -4.65 -3.44
CA GLU A 35 19.63 -4.90 -2.00
C GLU A 35 20.35 -3.78 -1.26
N THR A 36 21.46 -3.28 -1.83
CA THR A 36 22.20 -2.15 -1.28
C THR A 36 21.34 -0.88 -1.23
N ILE A 37 20.60 -0.61 -2.30
CA ILE A 37 19.71 0.55 -2.37
C ILE A 37 18.51 0.39 -1.42
N VAL A 38 17.95 -0.81 -1.26
CA VAL A 38 16.90 -1.09 -0.26
C VAL A 38 17.40 -0.79 1.14
N SER A 39 18.56 -1.32 1.54
CA SER A 39 19.16 -1.03 2.85
C SER A 39 19.36 0.46 3.09
N TYR A 40 19.84 1.20 2.08
CA TYR A 40 19.98 2.66 2.17
C TYR A 40 18.62 3.38 2.32
N ILE A 41 17.58 2.90 1.65
CA ILE A 41 16.20 3.44 1.77
C ILE A 41 15.70 3.24 3.19
N GLU A 42 15.89 2.05 3.75
CA GLU A 42 15.47 1.70 5.11
C GLU A 42 16.23 2.51 6.17
N ASP A 43 17.53 2.69 6.01
CA ASP A 43 18.34 3.58 6.88
C ASP A 43 17.86 5.04 6.84
N SER A 44 17.18 5.46 5.77
CA SER A 44 16.61 6.80 5.63
C SER A 44 15.19 6.95 6.22
N GLY A 45 14.65 5.91 6.88
CA GLY A 45 13.35 5.95 7.54
C GLY A 45 12.15 5.51 6.69
N VAL A 46 12.39 4.99 5.48
CA VAL A 46 11.34 4.38 4.65
C VAL A 46 11.42 2.87 4.76
N THR A 47 10.33 2.23 5.15
CA THR A 47 10.25 0.77 5.14
C THR A 47 9.88 0.25 3.76
N VAL A 48 10.69 -0.67 3.22
CA VAL A 48 10.34 -1.46 2.05
C VAL A 48 9.63 -2.72 2.53
N ARG A 49 8.28 -2.70 2.51
CA ARG A 49 7.48 -3.80 3.05
C ARG A 49 7.62 -5.08 2.24
N GLY A 50 7.85 -4.97 0.94
CA GLY A 50 8.13 -6.14 0.10
C GLY A 50 8.18 -5.84 -1.39
N PHE A 51 8.78 -6.78 -2.10
CA PHE A 51 8.68 -6.95 -3.54
C PHE A 51 7.81 -8.17 -3.83
N TYR A 52 6.90 -8.04 -4.77
CA TYR A 52 5.91 -9.06 -5.08
C TYR A 52 5.99 -9.43 -6.55
N ASP A 53 6.09 -10.73 -6.83
CA ASP A 53 5.87 -11.27 -8.17
C ASP A 53 4.37 -11.21 -8.48
N VAL A 54 4.00 -10.40 -9.45
CA VAL A 54 2.61 -10.25 -9.91
C VAL A 54 2.39 -10.84 -11.30
N SER A 55 3.37 -11.57 -11.82
CA SER A 55 3.30 -12.28 -13.09
C SER A 55 2.15 -13.29 -13.06
N GLY A 56 1.36 -13.29 -14.12
CA GLY A 56 0.20 -14.19 -14.23
C GLY A 56 -1.05 -13.75 -13.45
N LEU A 57 -0.93 -12.78 -12.54
CA LEU A 57 -2.09 -12.17 -11.87
C LEU A 57 -2.69 -11.05 -12.73
N ARG A 58 -1.83 -10.34 -13.48
CA ARG A 58 -2.23 -9.38 -14.51
C ARG A 58 -1.40 -9.60 -15.76
N ALA A 59 -2.02 -9.36 -16.93
CA ALA A 59 -1.34 -9.52 -18.22
C ALA A 59 -0.29 -8.43 -18.49
N ASP A 60 -0.38 -7.32 -17.80
CA ASP A 60 0.41 -6.09 -18.01
C ASP A 60 1.33 -5.74 -16.82
N ALA A 61 1.59 -6.68 -15.92
CA ALA A 61 2.41 -6.45 -14.75
C ALA A 61 3.25 -7.69 -14.38
N ASP A 62 4.49 -7.47 -13.92
CA ASP A 62 5.41 -8.53 -13.51
C ASP A 62 5.93 -8.31 -12.10
N LEU A 63 6.20 -7.07 -11.69
CA LEU A 63 6.79 -6.74 -10.39
C LEU A 63 6.04 -5.61 -9.72
N MET A 64 5.79 -5.74 -8.42
CA MET A 64 5.28 -4.67 -7.58
C MET A 64 6.18 -4.47 -6.36
N VAL A 65 6.39 -3.22 -5.93
CA VAL A 65 6.98 -2.88 -4.64
C VAL A 65 5.95 -2.17 -3.77
N TRP A 66 5.99 -2.43 -2.48
CA TRP A 66 5.26 -1.69 -1.45
C TRP A 66 6.22 -1.06 -0.46
N MET A 67 6.08 0.26 -0.27
CA MET A 67 6.87 1.05 0.69
C MET A 67 5.95 1.89 1.57
N HIS A 68 6.40 2.19 2.80
CA HIS A 68 5.71 3.15 3.67
C HIS A 68 6.70 3.96 4.49
N GLY A 69 6.27 5.12 4.99
CA GLY A 69 7.10 6.06 5.74
C GLY A 69 6.31 7.28 6.21
N ASP A 70 6.98 8.20 6.87
CA ASP A 70 6.34 9.35 7.52
C ASP A 70 5.94 10.45 6.56
N THR A 71 6.60 10.57 5.40
CA THR A 71 6.35 11.63 4.41
C THR A 71 6.25 11.10 2.98
N ALA A 72 5.43 11.78 2.18
CA ALA A 72 5.30 11.47 0.76
C ALA A 72 6.61 11.73 -0.01
N GLU A 73 7.35 12.77 0.38
CA GLU A 73 8.61 13.16 -0.24
C GLU A 73 9.70 12.10 -0.09
N GLU A 74 9.77 11.45 1.07
CA GLU A 74 10.71 10.35 1.31
C GLU A 74 10.35 9.13 0.47
N LEU A 75 9.08 8.77 0.37
CA LEU A 75 8.62 7.70 -0.51
C LEU A 75 8.93 7.99 -1.97
N GLN A 76 8.71 9.23 -2.44
CA GLN A 76 9.08 9.64 -3.79
C GLN A 76 10.59 9.57 -4.02
N ARG A 77 11.38 9.94 -3.01
CA ARG A 77 12.85 9.84 -3.07
C ARG A 77 13.29 8.37 -3.15
N ALA A 78 12.71 7.51 -2.34
CA ALA A 78 12.95 6.07 -2.34
C ALA A 78 12.63 5.46 -3.71
N LEU A 79 11.44 5.75 -4.27
CA LEU A 79 11.03 5.27 -5.58
C LEU A 79 12.01 5.73 -6.69
N ARG A 80 12.46 6.99 -6.66
CA ARG A 80 13.45 7.48 -7.63
C ARG A 80 14.80 6.76 -7.53
N ARG A 81 15.19 6.32 -6.33
CA ARG A 81 16.41 5.51 -6.14
C ARG A 81 16.25 4.11 -6.70
N LEU A 82 15.15 3.43 -6.37
CA LEU A 82 14.84 2.11 -6.93
C LEU A 82 14.83 2.13 -8.46
N ARG A 83 14.21 3.13 -9.07
CA ARG A 83 14.16 3.30 -10.54
C ARG A 83 15.51 3.50 -11.23
N ARG A 84 16.56 3.81 -10.48
CA ARG A 84 17.92 4.00 -11.02
C ARG A 84 18.74 2.72 -10.98
N THR A 85 18.33 1.73 -10.21
CA THR A 85 19.03 0.43 -10.16
C THR A 85 18.94 -0.26 -11.51
N GLU A 86 19.95 -1.06 -11.83
CA GLU A 86 20.05 -1.73 -13.12
C GLU A 86 18.83 -2.60 -13.40
N LEU A 87 18.35 -3.34 -12.41
CA LEU A 87 17.21 -4.21 -12.50
C LEU A 87 15.92 -3.43 -12.80
N ILE A 88 15.61 -2.39 -12.01
CA ILE A 88 14.35 -1.66 -12.12
C ILE A 88 14.33 -0.72 -13.32
N ARG A 89 15.45 -0.11 -13.70
CA ARG A 89 15.51 0.78 -14.88
C ARG A 89 15.23 0.07 -16.20
N ALA A 90 15.44 -1.25 -16.23
CA ALA A 90 15.14 -2.08 -17.39
C ALA A 90 13.63 -2.39 -17.55
N LEU A 91 12.83 -2.10 -16.53
CA LEU A 91 11.39 -2.35 -16.51
C LEU A 91 10.60 -1.12 -16.95
N LEU A 92 9.40 -1.36 -17.50
CA LEU A 92 8.45 -0.31 -17.87
C LEU A 92 7.46 -0.07 -16.72
N PRO A 93 7.24 1.19 -16.28
CA PRO A 93 6.25 1.49 -15.28
C PRO A 93 4.84 1.24 -15.83
N VAL A 94 3.98 0.66 -15.00
CA VAL A 94 2.58 0.35 -15.34
C VAL A 94 1.63 1.19 -14.49
N TRP A 95 1.86 1.21 -13.18
CA TRP A 95 0.96 1.89 -12.25
C TRP A 95 1.69 2.28 -10.96
N ASN A 96 1.28 3.41 -10.39
CA ASN A 96 1.68 3.82 -9.05
C ASN A 96 0.47 4.29 -8.27
N ALA A 97 0.49 4.10 -6.96
CA ALA A 97 -0.49 4.70 -6.07
C ALA A 97 0.18 5.18 -4.79
N LEU A 98 -0.22 6.35 -4.34
CA LEU A 98 0.14 6.91 -3.04
C LEU A 98 -1.11 6.98 -2.18
N GLY A 99 -1.00 6.54 -0.94
CA GLY A 99 -2.05 6.61 0.05
C GLY A 99 -1.55 7.23 1.34
N VAL A 100 -2.49 7.70 2.14
CA VAL A 100 -2.21 8.24 3.47
C VAL A 100 -3.19 7.66 4.48
N HIS A 101 -2.68 7.26 5.64
CA HIS A 101 -3.56 6.88 6.74
C HIS A 101 -4.30 8.12 7.24
N ARG A 102 -5.61 8.02 7.33
CA ARG A 102 -6.51 9.00 7.94
C ARG A 102 -7.40 8.28 8.92
N ASP A 103 -7.69 8.92 10.03
CA ASP A 103 -8.67 8.41 10.98
C ASP A 103 -9.97 8.03 10.27
N ALA A 104 -10.46 6.83 10.54
CA ALA A 104 -11.74 6.42 10.01
C ALA A 104 -12.87 7.28 10.61
N GLU A 105 -13.84 7.67 9.79
CA GLU A 105 -14.92 8.60 10.14
C GLU A 105 -15.63 8.23 11.44
N PHE A 106 -15.81 6.91 11.69
CA PHE A 106 -16.56 6.42 12.86
C PHE A 106 -15.76 5.46 13.76
N ASN A 107 -14.48 5.22 13.47
CA ASN A 107 -13.63 4.32 14.26
C ASN A 107 -12.15 4.74 14.22
N ARG A 108 -11.77 5.68 15.06
CA ARG A 108 -10.38 6.16 15.16
C ARG A 108 -9.38 5.10 15.60
N ALA A 109 -9.84 4.02 16.23
CA ALA A 109 -8.97 2.91 16.64
C ALA A 109 -8.59 1.98 15.47
N HIS A 110 -9.17 2.20 14.27
CA HIS A 110 -8.85 1.40 13.09
C HIS A 110 -7.56 1.89 12.44
N VAL A 111 -6.43 1.35 12.90
CA VAL A 111 -5.10 1.64 12.35
C VAL A 111 -4.68 0.48 11.43
N PRO A 112 -4.15 0.76 10.23
CA PRO A 112 -3.63 -0.26 9.31
C PRO A 112 -2.55 -1.14 9.95
N GLY A 113 -2.47 -2.41 9.53
CA GLY A 113 -1.51 -3.37 10.06
C GLY A 113 -0.06 -2.90 9.94
N PHE A 114 0.32 -2.28 8.82
CA PHE A 114 1.68 -1.81 8.60
C PHE A 114 2.10 -0.69 9.57
N LEU A 115 1.17 0.15 10.05
CA LEU A 115 1.43 1.18 11.06
C LEU A 115 1.44 0.63 12.50
N ARG A 116 0.90 -0.57 12.70
CA ARG A 116 0.94 -1.27 13.99
C ARG A 116 2.16 -2.16 14.16
N GLY A 117 3.11 -2.14 13.20
CA GLY A 117 4.27 -3.02 13.20
C GLY A 117 3.94 -4.50 12.95
N VAL A 118 2.79 -4.79 12.30
CA VAL A 118 2.47 -6.17 11.93
C VAL A 118 3.36 -6.58 10.77
N GLU A 119 4.04 -7.73 10.92
CA GLU A 119 4.91 -8.28 9.89
C GLU A 119 4.16 -8.52 8.57
N PRO A 120 4.83 -8.33 7.42
CA PRO A 120 4.24 -8.61 6.12
C PRO A 120 3.87 -10.10 5.97
N LYS A 121 2.84 -10.36 5.19
CA LYS A 121 2.39 -11.70 4.86
C LYS A 121 2.86 -12.14 3.47
N GLN A 122 2.73 -13.43 3.18
CA GLN A 122 3.20 -14.05 1.94
C GLN A 122 2.49 -13.49 0.70
N TRP A 123 1.20 -13.19 0.82
CA TRP A 123 0.38 -12.71 -0.28
C TRP A 123 -0.13 -11.30 -0.03
N LEU A 124 -0.14 -10.48 -1.08
CA LEU A 124 -0.71 -9.14 -1.08
C LEU A 124 -1.75 -9.03 -2.20
N CYS A 125 -3.00 -8.78 -1.82
CA CYS A 125 -4.06 -8.37 -2.74
C CYS A 125 -4.26 -6.87 -2.59
N LEU A 126 -3.92 -6.09 -3.62
CA LEU A 126 -4.06 -4.64 -3.63
C LEU A 126 -5.08 -4.23 -4.68
N TYR A 127 -6.18 -3.58 -4.27
CA TYR A 127 -7.08 -2.97 -5.22
C TYR A 127 -7.60 -1.61 -4.74
N PRO A 128 -7.70 -0.67 -5.68
CA PRO A 128 -8.29 0.64 -5.40
C PRO A 128 -9.81 0.60 -5.57
N PHE A 129 -10.52 1.48 -4.87
CA PHE A 129 -11.96 1.66 -5.07
C PHE A 129 -12.41 3.09 -4.85
N VAL A 130 -13.59 3.39 -5.36
CA VAL A 130 -14.36 4.60 -5.07
C VAL A 130 -15.72 4.19 -4.52
N ARG A 131 -16.31 5.02 -3.68
CA ARG A 131 -17.69 4.85 -3.25
C ARG A 131 -18.64 5.56 -4.21
N SER A 132 -19.88 5.11 -4.28
CA SER A 132 -20.87 5.81 -5.08
C SER A 132 -21.20 7.19 -4.48
N TYR A 133 -21.64 8.13 -5.32
CA TYR A 133 -22.04 9.45 -4.85
C TYR A 133 -23.20 9.37 -3.87
N GLU A 134 -24.13 8.44 -4.10
CA GLU A 134 -25.28 8.20 -3.21
C GLU A 134 -24.83 7.86 -1.79
N TRP A 135 -23.74 7.07 -1.64
CA TRP A 135 -23.21 6.73 -0.33
C TRP A 135 -22.81 7.99 0.47
N TYR A 136 -22.15 8.97 -0.17
CA TYR A 136 -21.78 10.23 0.47
C TYR A 136 -22.96 11.11 0.85
N LEU A 137 -24.10 10.94 0.16
CA LEU A 137 -25.33 11.69 0.41
C LEU A 137 -26.23 11.02 1.47
N LEU A 138 -25.93 9.81 1.89
CA LEU A 138 -26.67 9.13 2.97
C LEU A 138 -26.55 9.91 4.29
N PRO A 139 -27.59 9.87 5.15
CA PRO A 139 -27.49 10.34 6.51
C PRO A 139 -26.29 9.72 7.25
N GLU A 140 -25.64 10.50 8.12
CA GLU A 140 -24.47 10.05 8.87
C GLU A 140 -24.73 8.76 9.65
N GLU A 141 -25.92 8.62 10.25
CA GLU A 141 -26.29 7.43 11.02
C GLU A 141 -26.36 6.16 10.16
N GLU A 142 -26.85 6.26 8.93
CA GLU A 142 -26.87 5.14 7.99
C GLU A 142 -25.44 4.73 7.59
N ARG A 143 -24.60 5.70 7.26
CA ARG A 143 -23.17 5.43 6.94
C ARG A 143 -22.47 4.75 8.11
N ARG A 144 -22.69 5.25 9.32
CA ARG A 144 -22.13 4.68 10.55
C ARG A 144 -22.58 3.23 10.75
N HIS A 145 -23.87 2.95 10.56
CA HIS A 145 -24.42 1.60 10.68
C HIS A 145 -23.80 0.64 9.67
N MET A 146 -23.73 1.04 8.40
CA MET A 146 -23.13 0.23 7.33
C MET A 146 -21.66 -0.07 7.59
N LEU A 147 -20.86 0.91 8.02
CA LEU A 147 -19.44 0.73 8.32
C LEU A 147 -19.22 -0.13 9.56
N ALA A 148 -20.07 0.01 10.59
CA ALA A 148 -20.01 -0.84 11.78
C ALA A 148 -20.36 -2.30 11.45
N GLU A 149 -21.37 -2.53 10.60
CA GLU A 149 -21.71 -3.87 10.12
C GLU A 149 -20.57 -4.48 9.28
N HIS A 150 -20.00 -3.69 8.36
CA HIS A 150 -18.86 -4.10 7.55
C HIS A 150 -17.66 -4.50 8.44
N GLY A 151 -17.29 -3.66 9.41
CA GLY A 151 -16.21 -3.96 10.34
C GLY A 151 -16.44 -5.22 11.17
N ARG A 152 -17.67 -5.44 11.64
CA ARG A 152 -18.04 -6.65 12.38
C ARG A 152 -17.92 -7.92 11.51
N LYS A 153 -18.36 -7.85 10.24
CA LYS A 153 -18.21 -8.95 9.29
C LYS A 153 -16.75 -9.22 8.95
N GLY A 154 -15.98 -8.15 8.71
CA GLY A 154 -14.54 -8.26 8.43
C GLY A 154 -13.73 -8.83 9.59
N ALA A 155 -14.12 -8.55 10.83
CA ALA A 155 -13.43 -9.06 12.03
C ALA A 155 -13.48 -10.59 12.18
N ALA A 156 -14.33 -11.28 11.42
CA ALA A 156 -14.38 -12.74 11.38
C ALA A 156 -13.19 -13.36 10.59
N PHE A 157 -12.54 -12.58 9.72
CA PHE A 157 -11.43 -13.02 8.88
C PHE A 157 -10.10 -12.66 9.54
N THR A 158 -9.72 -13.39 10.57
CA THR A 158 -8.54 -13.09 11.40
C THR A 158 -7.22 -13.42 10.72
N SER A 159 -7.23 -14.25 9.67
CA SER A 159 -6.06 -14.58 8.85
C SER A 159 -5.66 -13.44 7.89
N VAL A 160 -6.59 -12.52 7.59
CA VAL A 160 -6.39 -11.41 6.65
C VAL A 160 -6.10 -10.11 7.38
N ILE A 161 -5.01 -9.45 7.03
CA ILE A 161 -4.63 -8.14 7.53
C ILE A 161 -5.11 -7.07 6.54
N ALA A 162 -6.01 -6.19 6.98
CA ALA A 162 -6.44 -5.05 6.19
C ALA A 162 -5.58 -3.82 6.48
N ASN A 163 -5.16 -3.14 5.40
CA ASN A 163 -4.30 -1.96 5.45
C ASN A 163 -4.90 -0.77 4.70
N THR A 164 -6.21 -0.61 4.75
CA THR A 164 -6.93 0.44 4.00
C THR A 164 -6.41 1.83 4.29
N VAL A 165 -6.13 2.59 3.22
CA VAL A 165 -5.69 3.98 3.29
C VAL A 165 -6.47 4.86 2.32
N ALA A 166 -6.51 6.17 2.63
CA ALA A 166 -7.12 7.17 1.77
C ALA A 166 -6.16 7.58 0.64
N SER A 167 -6.71 7.82 -0.54
CA SER A 167 -5.97 8.28 -1.73
C SER A 167 -6.70 9.44 -2.46
N PHE A 168 -7.57 10.16 -1.77
CA PHE A 168 -8.33 11.27 -2.32
C PHE A 168 -7.41 12.33 -2.93
N ALA A 169 -7.67 12.70 -4.18
CA ALA A 169 -6.92 13.69 -4.95
C ALA A 169 -5.43 13.34 -5.17
N LEU A 170 -5.01 12.12 -4.87
CA LEU A 170 -3.66 11.61 -5.14
C LEU A 170 -3.59 10.74 -6.40
N GLY A 171 -4.74 10.45 -7.02
CA GLY A 171 -4.89 9.65 -8.22
C GLY A 171 -6.38 9.52 -8.58
N ASP A 172 -6.70 8.49 -9.36
CA ASP A 172 -8.06 8.26 -9.87
C ASP A 172 -9.00 7.60 -8.85
N TYR A 173 -8.50 7.25 -7.66
CA TYR A 173 -9.24 6.49 -6.66
C TYR A 173 -9.28 7.22 -5.31
N GLU A 174 -10.31 6.92 -4.52
CA GLU A 174 -10.49 7.49 -3.19
C GLU A 174 -9.79 6.68 -2.11
N TRP A 175 -9.74 5.36 -2.31
CA TRP A 175 -9.25 4.40 -1.35
C TRP A 175 -8.37 3.34 -2.00
N LEU A 176 -7.37 2.90 -1.25
CA LEU A 176 -6.53 1.76 -1.59
C LEU A 176 -6.73 0.71 -0.50
N LEU A 177 -7.01 -0.53 -0.90
CA LEU A 177 -7.26 -1.64 0.01
C LEU A 177 -6.21 -2.74 -0.19
N PRO A 178 -5.10 -2.67 0.53
CA PRO A 178 -4.13 -3.77 0.60
C PRO A 178 -4.59 -4.78 1.65
N LEU A 179 -4.79 -6.00 1.22
CA LEU A 179 -5.08 -7.15 2.06
C LEU A 179 -3.88 -8.09 2.03
N GLU A 180 -3.40 -8.51 3.20
CA GLU A 180 -2.30 -9.45 3.30
C GLU A 180 -2.78 -10.73 3.99
N ALA A 181 -2.33 -11.88 3.48
CA ALA A 181 -2.62 -13.20 4.04
C ALA A 181 -1.43 -14.15 3.84
N ASP A 182 -1.34 -15.20 4.64
CA ASP A 182 -0.32 -16.24 4.47
C ASP A 182 -0.71 -17.22 3.34
N GLU A 183 -2.01 -17.39 3.10
CA GLU A 183 -2.56 -18.23 2.04
C GLU A 183 -3.40 -17.39 1.08
N LEU A 184 -3.24 -17.62 -0.23
CA LEU A 184 -4.00 -16.90 -1.26
C LEU A 184 -5.50 -17.20 -1.23
N SER A 185 -5.87 -18.34 -0.63
CA SER A 185 -7.27 -18.78 -0.51
C SER A 185 -8.04 -18.16 0.65
N ASP A 186 -7.38 -17.42 1.54
CA ASP A 186 -8.00 -16.74 2.69
C ASP A 186 -8.75 -15.48 2.27
#